data_22ff0954bb33a479883a5f3bdec9dca4
#
_entry.id   22ff0954bb33a479883a5f3bdec9dca4
#
_cell.length_a   1.000
_cell.length_b   1.000
_cell.length_c   1.000
_cell.angle_alpha   90.00
_cell.angle_beta   90.00
_cell.angle_gamma   90.00
#
_symmetry.space_group_name_H-M   'P 1'
#
loop_
_entity.id
_entity.type
_entity.pdbx_description
1 polymer ?
#
loop_
_entity_poly.entity_id
_entity_poly.type
_entity_poly.pdbx_seq_one_letter_code
_entity_poly.pdbx_strand_id
1 'polypeptide(L)'
;VSTMREPIDFRGRSAEVPAEMSAAMRQATARTGRSRAEVVAAFGNERWQAQRRAGQAIRMDTLLHLDQHLTTLEAAISAAGGHVHWAADAESARTIVLEIAQAHGVTSIVKSKSWTAKEIELEAALRAAGMNVLETDLGDYIVQLAGPRLPKHIVPAAQLTRQCIADLFRQELGVAIAGGPAADPAPEPQTLTLIARERLRAAFLAADMGLTGANFMVAESGTLVMVTNEGNGRMCATVPPLQVVLVPITKVVPDWAGLAVLLDLLPRVATGQKMTSYVQFMHGPRANTDGYGPRELHVVLIDNGRSKLLGDEMGRRTLCCIRCEACLHVCPVYNTVGGDSYGWVQPGPIGAILAPQVLGLNVAHALPFASTLCGACNDVCPVMVPFTEVLLNLRSKVVAGDGGNPPAVSPVVVAGATMAAAVLSSPVLYRGAAQAAAVLQTPWRKGDWLAALPPPMARWTAVRPLPVVSTAFRRAWHARAKDSSLGAPLSRARRGLAWAAALLVAGGLAAWLGHRRRGVG
;
A
#
# COMPACT_ATOMS: atom_id res chain seq x y z
N VAL A 1 -6.07 5.35 23.46
CA VAL A 1 -7.26 5.97 22.83
C VAL A 1 -6.76 6.61 21.55
N SER A 2 -7.04 5.97 20.41
CA SER A 2 -6.74 6.52 19.08
C SER A 2 -7.43 7.88 18.99
N THR A 3 -6.67 8.96 18.87
CA THR A 3 -7.21 10.23 18.37
C THR A 3 -7.99 9.91 17.12
N MET A 4 -9.28 10.22 17.07
CA MET A 4 -10.16 9.95 15.92
C MET A 4 -9.54 10.62 14.70
N ARG A 5 -8.89 9.84 13.85
CA ARG A 5 -8.37 10.33 12.58
C ARG A 5 -9.56 10.67 11.68
N GLU A 6 -9.47 11.78 11.00
CA GLU A 6 -10.47 12.12 9.99
C GLU A 6 -10.52 11.04 8.89
N PRO A 7 -11.70 10.80 8.30
CA PRO A 7 -11.83 9.87 7.18
C PRO A 7 -10.88 10.24 6.03
N ILE A 8 -10.24 9.22 5.44
CA ILE A 8 -9.33 9.43 4.32
C ILE A 8 -10.12 9.85 3.09
N ASP A 9 -9.92 11.08 2.64
CA ASP A 9 -10.46 11.57 1.36
C ASP A 9 -9.57 11.15 0.18
N PHE A 10 -9.66 9.88 -0.18
CA PHE A 10 -8.93 9.35 -1.34
C PHE A 10 -9.28 10.06 -2.64
N ARG A 11 -10.55 10.45 -2.83
CA ARG A 11 -11.02 11.06 -4.07
C ARG A 11 -10.51 12.49 -4.24
N GLY A 12 -10.62 13.32 -3.20
CA GLY A 12 -10.13 14.70 -3.22
C GLY A 12 -8.63 14.72 -3.46
N ARG A 13 -7.87 13.96 -2.67
CA ARG A 13 -6.41 13.83 -2.82
C ARG A 13 -5.98 13.35 -4.21
N SER A 14 -6.72 12.38 -4.79
CA SER A 14 -6.42 11.87 -6.15
C SER A 14 -6.66 12.90 -7.25
N ALA A 15 -7.57 13.84 -7.05
CA ALA A 15 -7.88 14.90 -8.02
C ALA A 15 -6.79 15.99 -8.06
N GLU A 16 -5.99 16.12 -7.01
CA GLU A 16 -4.92 17.12 -6.87
C GLU A 16 -3.59 16.65 -7.50
N VAL A 17 -3.50 15.38 -7.93
CA VAL A 17 -2.26 14.80 -8.46
C VAL A 17 -1.94 15.35 -9.85
N PRO A 18 -0.78 16.03 -10.04
CA PRO A 18 -0.39 16.56 -11.35
C PRO A 18 -0.15 15.45 -12.38
N ALA A 19 -0.51 15.72 -13.64
CA ALA A 19 -0.33 14.74 -14.74
C ALA A 19 1.16 14.36 -14.95
N GLU A 20 2.07 15.29 -14.75
CA GLU A 20 3.52 15.07 -14.84
C GLU A 20 4.01 14.07 -13.81
N MET A 21 3.51 14.16 -12.57
CA MET A 21 3.83 13.21 -11.52
C MET A 21 3.31 11.82 -11.85
N SER A 22 2.10 11.70 -12.38
CA SER A 22 1.56 10.42 -12.86
C SER A 22 2.42 9.83 -13.99
N ALA A 23 2.98 10.66 -14.86
CA ALA A 23 3.89 10.21 -15.93
C ALA A 23 5.22 9.69 -15.36
N ALA A 24 5.84 10.44 -14.45
CA ALA A 24 7.09 10.05 -13.78
C ALA A 24 6.91 8.74 -12.99
N MET A 25 5.80 8.60 -12.28
CA MET A 25 5.46 7.39 -11.53
C MET A 25 5.34 6.17 -12.46
N ARG A 26 4.59 6.29 -13.57
CA ARG A 26 4.47 5.21 -14.57
C ARG A 26 5.83 4.81 -15.14
N GLN A 27 6.71 5.77 -15.40
CA GLN A 27 8.05 5.48 -15.93
C GLN A 27 8.91 4.72 -14.91
N ALA A 28 8.93 5.16 -13.66
CA ALA A 28 9.69 4.54 -12.58
C ALA A 28 9.21 3.10 -12.31
N THR A 29 7.90 2.91 -12.16
CA THR A 29 7.32 1.59 -11.89
C THR A 29 7.47 0.63 -13.08
N ALA A 30 7.40 1.12 -14.33
CA ALA A 30 7.62 0.32 -15.52
C ALA A 30 9.07 -0.18 -15.60
N ARG A 31 10.07 0.64 -15.19
CA ARG A 31 11.48 0.20 -15.12
C ARG A 31 11.64 -0.96 -14.16
N THR A 32 11.19 -0.79 -12.91
CA THR A 32 11.26 -1.84 -11.90
C THR A 32 10.47 -3.09 -12.32
N GLY A 33 9.34 -2.90 -12.99
CA GLY A 33 8.53 -3.98 -13.54
C GLY A 33 9.27 -4.83 -14.57
N ARG A 34 10.02 -4.21 -15.48
CA ARG A 34 10.87 -4.93 -16.47
C ARG A 34 11.98 -5.71 -15.80
N SER A 35 12.79 -5.07 -14.94
CA SER A 35 13.87 -5.76 -14.23
C SER A 35 13.39 -6.95 -13.42
N ARG A 36 12.22 -6.82 -12.75
CA ARG A 36 11.58 -7.94 -12.04
C ARG A 36 11.18 -9.07 -12.98
N ALA A 37 10.54 -8.76 -14.12
CA ALA A 37 10.12 -9.77 -15.08
C ALA A 37 11.31 -10.58 -15.62
N GLU A 38 12.43 -9.92 -15.92
CA GLU A 38 13.67 -10.54 -16.36
C GLU A 38 14.24 -11.50 -15.31
N VAL A 39 14.35 -11.06 -14.05
CA VAL A 39 14.91 -11.87 -12.96
C VAL A 39 14.00 -13.05 -12.62
N VAL A 40 12.68 -12.88 -12.64
CA VAL A 40 11.72 -13.96 -12.41
C VAL A 40 11.74 -14.97 -13.58
N ALA A 41 11.82 -14.51 -14.82
CA ALA A 41 11.93 -15.36 -15.98
C ALA A 41 13.24 -16.20 -15.95
N ALA A 42 14.36 -15.57 -15.59
CA ALA A 42 15.65 -16.26 -15.42
C ALA A 42 15.64 -17.28 -14.26
N PHE A 43 14.78 -17.12 -13.27
CA PHE A 43 14.64 -18.08 -12.17
C PHE A 43 13.87 -19.34 -12.58
N GLY A 44 13.03 -19.25 -13.61
CA GLY A 44 12.16 -20.30 -14.12
C GLY A 44 10.79 -20.30 -13.44
N ASN A 45 9.72 -20.36 -14.25
CA ASN A 45 8.35 -20.19 -13.76
C ASN A 45 7.95 -21.24 -12.71
N GLU A 46 8.25 -22.51 -12.94
CA GLU A 46 7.88 -23.59 -12.01
C GLU A 46 8.55 -23.40 -10.64
N ARG A 47 9.88 -23.15 -10.65
CA ARG A 47 10.64 -22.87 -9.44
C ARG A 47 10.13 -21.60 -8.75
N TRP A 48 9.79 -20.57 -9.51
CA TRP A 48 9.22 -19.34 -8.98
C TRP A 48 7.90 -19.58 -8.24
N GLN A 49 6.99 -20.36 -8.84
CA GLN A 49 5.71 -20.67 -8.20
C GLN A 49 5.89 -21.56 -6.95
N ALA A 50 6.85 -22.48 -6.98
CA ALA A 50 7.18 -23.29 -5.80
C ALA A 50 7.71 -22.42 -4.65
N GLN A 51 8.61 -21.48 -4.96
CA GLN A 51 9.18 -20.56 -3.98
C GLN A 51 8.12 -19.63 -3.37
N ARG A 52 7.18 -19.11 -4.19
CA ARG A 52 6.04 -18.31 -3.70
C ARG A 52 5.15 -19.09 -2.72
N ARG A 53 4.83 -20.35 -3.06
CA ARG A 53 4.06 -21.23 -2.16
C ARG A 53 4.79 -21.49 -0.84
N ALA A 54 6.09 -21.74 -0.90
CA ALA A 54 6.91 -21.90 0.29
C ALA A 54 6.91 -20.64 1.16
N GLY A 55 7.11 -19.46 0.56
CA GLY A 55 7.04 -18.19 1.26
C GLY A 55 5.68 -17.90 1.88
N GLN A 56 4.58 -18.24 1.19
CA GLN A 56 3.22 -18.15 1.74
C GLN A 56 3.04 -19.08 2.92
N ALA A 57 3.44 -20.35 2.80
CA ALA A 57 3.31 -21.36 3.86
C ALA A 57 4.06 -20.93 5.12
N ILE A 58 5.33 -20.50 4.98
CA ILE A 58 6.14 -20.00 6.10
C ILE A 58 5.44 -18.81 6.78
N ARG A 59 4.93 -17.85 6.01
CA ARG A 59 4.26 -16.68 6.58
C ARG A 59 2.96 -17.03 7.30
N MET A 60 2.15 -17.93 6.73
CA MET A 60 0.90 -18.37 7.34
C MET A 60 1.15 -19.14 8.62
N ASP A 61 2.09 -20.09 8.61
CA ASP A 61 2.46 -20.87 9.79
C ASP A 61 3.00 -19.99 10.91
N THR A 62 3.92 -19.06 10.56
CA THR A 62 4.43 -18.08 11.52
C THR A 62 3.34 -17.26 12.19
N LEU A 63 2.31 -16.85 11.45
CA LEU A 63 1.22 -16.05 12.00
C LEU A 63 0.23 -16.87 12.84
N LEU A 64 0.11 -18.16 12.56
CA LEU A 64 -0.70 -19.08 13.38
C LEU A 64 -0.05 -19.41 14.74
N HIS A 65 1.28 -19.36 14.82
CA HIS A 65 2.06 -19.63 16.03
C HIS A 65 2.84 -18.39 16.49
N LEU A 66 2.29 -17.20 16.21
CA LEU A 66 2.98 -15.92 16.42
C LEU A 66 3.41 -15.69 17.86
N ASP A 67 2.59 -16.08 18.82
CA ASP A 67 2.85 -15.99 20.26
C ASP A 67 4.09 -16.81 20.67
N GLN A 68 4.20 -18.04 20.18
CA GLN A 68 5.34 -18.92 20.44
C GLN A 68 6.63 -18.35 19.85
N HIS A 69 6.57 -17.91 18.61
CA HIS A 69 7.73 -17.34 17.93
C HIS A 69 8.19 -16.00 18.56
N LEU A 70 7.27 -15.17 19.03
CA LEU A 70 7.60 -13.92 19.71
C LEU A 70 8.20 -14.17 21.10
N THR A 71 7.70 -15.16 21.84
CA THR A 71 8.29 -15.57 23.14
C THR A 71 9.72 -16.10 22.95
N THR A 72 9.93 -16.95 21.94
CA THR A 72 11.26 -17.46 21.59
C THR A 72 12.20 -16.33 21.17
N LEU A 73 11.72 -15.41 20.34
CA LEU A 73 12.48 -14.24 19.88
C LEU A 73 12.93 -13.37 21.04
N GLU A 74 12.03 -13.03 21.97
CA GLU A 74 12.33 -12.20 23.13
C GLU A 74 13.40 -12.85 24.01
N ALA A 75 13.25 -14.14 24.30
CA ALA A 75 14.24 -14.89 25.07
C ALA A 75 15.61 -14.90 24.39
N ALA A 76 15.66 -15.11 23.07
CA ALA A 76 16.90 -15.16 22.31
C ALA A 76 17.57 -13.77 22.21
N ILE A 77 16.83 -12.69 22.00
CA ILE A 77 17.38 -11.31 22.00
C ILE A 77 17.93 -10.97 23.37
N SER A 78 17.20 -11.29 24.44
CA SER A 78 17.63 -11.03 25.82
C SER A 78 18.88 -11.82 26.19
N ALA A 79 18.95 -13.08 25.80
CA ALA A 79 20.14 -13.92 25.98
C ALA A 79 21.38 -13.38 25.24
N ALA A 80 21.18 -12.71 24.10
CA ALA A 80 22.24 -12.03 23.37
C ALA A 80 22.61 -10.64 23.95
N GLY A 81 21.98 -10.21 25.06
CA GLY A 81 22.23 -8.93 25.73
C GLY A 81 21.43 -7.74 25.17
N GLY A 82 20.44 -7.98 24.32
CA GLY A 82 19.52 -6.95 23.84
C GLY A 82 18.34 -6.74 24.79
N HIS A 83 17.73 -5.56 24.73
CA HIS A 83 16.54 -5.20 25.49
C HIS A 83 15.30 -5.24 24.60
N VAL A 84 14.28 -6.00 25.00
CA VAL A 84 13.01 -6.08 24.26
C VAL A 84 11.94 -5.26 24.97
N HIS A 85 11.23 -4.46 24.18
CA HIS A 85 10.10 -3.63 24.61
C HIS A 85 8.86 -3.96 23.81
N TRP A 86 7.72 -4.03 24.48
CA TRP A 86 6.42 -4.30 23.85
C TRP A 86 5.58 -3.03 23.77
N ALA A 87 5.15 -2.68 22.58
CA ALA A 87 4.28 -1.54 22.34
C ALA A 87 2.96 -2.00 21.72
N ALA A 88 1.87 -1.78 22.44
CA ALA A 88 0.54 -2.15 22.01
C ALA A 88 0.05 -1.28 20.84
N ASP A 89 0.48 -0.03 20.79
CA ASP A 89 0.05 0.97 19.82
C ASP A 89 1.16 1.99 19.50
N ALA A 90 0.81 2.96 18.64
CA ALA A 90 1.74 4.00 18.22
C ALA A 90 2.17 4.93 19.35
N GLU A 91 1.30 5.19 20.33
CA GLU A 91 1.58 6.08 21.46
C GLU A 91 2.59 5.43 22.41
N SER A 92 2.34 4.20 22.84
CA SER A 92 3.26 3.43 23.68
C SER A 92 4.61 3.23 23.00
N ALA A 93 4.64 2.99 21.68
CA ALA A 93 5.89 2.88 20.95
C ALA A 93 6.71 4.19 20.95
N ARG A 94 6.05 5.34 20.77
CA ARG A 94 6.73 6.65 20.87
C ARG A 94 7.25 6.92 22.26
N THR A 95 6.44 6.65 23.29
CA THR A 95 6.83 6.82 24.69
C THR A 95 8.07 6.02 25.04
N ILE A 96 8.10 4.72 24.71
CA ILE A 96 9.25 3.85 24.93
C ILE A 96 10.52 4.41 24.28
N VAL A 97 10.45 4.83 23.02
CA VAL A 97 11.63 5.37 22.33
C VAL A 97 12.09 6.70 22.93
N LEU A 98 11.16 7.57 23.34
CA LEU A 98 11.49 8.83 24.00
C LEU A 98 12.16 8.60 25.35
N GLU A 99 11.66 7.68 26.16
CA GLU A 99 12.23 7.30 27.45
C GLU A 99 13.65 6.75 27.29
N ILE A 100 13.87 5.84 26.33
CA ILE A 100 15.21 5.32 26.01
C ILE A 100 16.15 6.47 25.63
N ALA A 101 15.72 7.34 24.71
CA ALA A 101 16.55 8.44 24.23
C ALA A 101 16.87 9.45 25.34
N GLN A 102 15.90 9.80 26.19
CA GLN A 102 16.09 10.71 27.32
C GLN A 102 17.00 10.12 28.40
N ALA A 103 16.84 8.84 28.74
CA ALA A 103 17.69 8.16 29.73
C ALA A 103 19.17 8.14 29.32
N HIS A 104 19.45 8.17 28.01
CA HIS A 104 20.82 8.21 27.47
C HIS A 104 21.29 9.61 27.06
N GLY A 105 20.53 10.66 27.37
CA GLY A 105 20.87 12.03 26.99
C GLY A 105 21.03 12.26 25.48
N VAL A 106 20.26 11.53 24.66
CA VAL A 106 20.34 11.59 23.19
C VAL A 106 19.92 12.97 22.69
N THR A 107 20.76 13.56 21.88
CA THR A 107 20.50 14.84 21.19
C THR A 107 20.50 14.69 19.67
N SER A 108 21.24 13.71 19.14
CA SER A 108 21.44 13.48 17.71
C SER A 108 21.12 12.05 17.32
N ILE A 109 20.27 11.90 16.30
CA ILE A 109 19.77 10.61 15.84
C ILE A 109 19.98 10.49 14.34
N VAL A 110 20.61 9.39 13.90
CA VAL A 110 20.64 8.99 12.48
C VAL A 110 19.63 7.87 12.25
N LYS A 111 18.76 8.07 11.27
CA LYS A 111 17.64 7.19 11.02
C LYS A 111 17.71 6.58 9.63
N SER A 112 17.56 5.27 9.53
CA SER A 112 17.33 4.61 8.25
C SER A 112 15.87 4.69 7.83
N LYS A 113 15.61 4.50 6.54
CA LYS A 113 14.24 4.43 6.03
C LYS A 113 13.44 3.35 6.78
N SER A 114 12.38 3.76 7.45
CA SER A 114 11.52 2.89 8.25
C SER A 114 10.06 3.26 8.08
N TRP A 115 9.29 2.35 7.45
CA TRP A 115 7.83 2.50 7.35
C TRP A 115 7.17 2.46 8.74
N THR A 116 7.73 1.70 9.68
CA THR A 116 7.23 1.58 11.04
C THR A 116 7.37 2.89 11.80
N ALA A 117 8.52 3.56 11.70
CA ALA A 117 8.74 4.85 12.30
C ALA A 117 7.79 5.93 11.72
N LYS A 118 7.55 5.89 10.40
CA LYS A 118 6.56 6.77 9.74
C LYS A 118 5.13 6.46 10.17
N GLU A 119 4.78 5.18 10.35
CA GLU A 119 3.43 4.74 10.77
C GLU A 119 3.05 5.27 12.16
N ILE A 120 4.00 5.31 13.07
CA ILE A 120 3.82 5.82 14.43
C ILE A 120 4.17 7.31 14.58
N GLU A 121 4.50 8.01 13.49
CA GLU A 121 4.86 9.44 13.49
C GLU A 121 6.00 9.78 14.48
N LEU A 122 6.97 8.86 14.63
CA LEU A 122 8.02 8.95 15.63
C LEU A 122 8.94 10.14 15.42
N GLU A 123 9.27 10.50 14.20
CA GLU A 123 10.16 11.63 13.90
C GLU A 123 9.61 12.95 14.45
N ALA A 124 8.31 13.18 14.30
CA ALA A 124 7.66 14.37 14.84
C ALA A 124 7.76 14.42 16.38
N ALA A 125 7.56 13.28 17.04
CA ALA A 125 7.65 13.18 18.51
C ALA A 125 9.08 13.44 19.02
N LEU A 126 10.11 12.87 18.37
CA LEU A 126 11.52 13.07 18.73
C LEU A 126 11.95 14.52 18.52
N ARG A 127 11.54 15.16 17.40
CA ARG A 127 11.81 16.57 17.16
C ARG A 127 11.11 17.49 18.16
N ALA A 128 9.86 17.19 18.51
CA ALA A 128 9.12 17.94 19.54
C ALA A 128 9.79 17.83 20.92
N ALA A 129 10.51 16.75 21.19
CA ALA A 129 11.32 16.56 22.39
C ALA A 129 12.74 17.22 22.30
N GLY A 130 13.02 17.99 21.24
CA GLY A 130 14.28 18.72 21.07
C GLY A 130 15.42 17.92 20.43
N MET A 131 15.18 16.70 19.95
CA MET A 131 16.21 15.86 19.35
C MET A 131 16.37 16.17 17.86
N ASN A 132 17.60 16.16 17.38
CA ASN A 132 17.90 16.29 15.96
C ASN A 132 17.85 14.93 15.27
N VAL A 133 16.85 14.72 14.39
CA VAL A 133 16.66 13.46 13.64
C VAL A 133 17.05 13.67 12.19
N LEU A 134 18.06 12.93 11.72
CA LEU A 134 18.55 12.98 10.34
C LEU A 134 18.17 11.70 9.59
N GLU A 135 17.43 11.86 8.48
CA GLU A 135 17.18 10.79 7.52
C GLU A 135 18.47 10.50 6.75
N THR A 136 18.80 9.22 6.59
CA THR A 136 20.06 8.81 5.94
C THR A 136 19.86 8.09 4.61
N ASP A 137 18.63 7.70 4.26
CA ASP A 137 18.27 7.33 2.88
C ASP A 137 18.39 8.57 2.01
N LEU A 138 19.14 8.51 0.90
CA LEU A 138 19.44 9.69 0.08
C LEU A 138 18.16 10.40 -0.39
N GLY A 139 17.15 9.66 -0.79
CA GLY A 139 15.88 10.23 -1.22
C GLY A 139 15.13 10.90 -0.06
N ASP A 140 15.02 10.24 1.09
CA ASP A 140 14.37 10.82 2.28
C ASP A 140 15.19 12.00 2.84
N TYR A 141 16.53 11.98 2.75
CA TYR A 141 17.41 13.09 3.09
C TYR A 141 17.17 14.33 2.23
N ILE A 142 17.07 14.16 0.92
CA ILE A 142 16.76 15.25 -0.01
C ILE A 142 15.39 15.88 0.31
N VAL A 143 14.38 15.04 0.59
CA VAL A 143 13.05 15.52 0.98
C VAL A 143 13.09 16.26 2.31
N GLN A 144 13.88 15.78 3.28
CA GLN A 144 14.06 16.44 4.57
C GLN A 144 14.72 17.82 4.41
N LEU A 145 15.76 17.94 3.58
CA LEU A 145 16.42 19.22 3.27
C LEU A 145 15.46 20.20 2.60
N ALA A 146 14.63 19.73 1.67
CA ALA A 146 13.67 20.58 0.98
C ALA A 146 12.54 21.08 1.90
N GLY A 147 12.26 20.37 2.97
CA GLY A 147 11.24 20.74 3.95
C GLY A 147 9.84 20.90 3.35
N PRO A 148 9.02 21.88 3.81
CA PRO A 148 7.64 22.08 3.35
C PRO A 148 7.51 22.52 1.89
N ARG A 149 8.60 22.86 1.23
CA ARG A 149 8.63 23.32 -0.17
C ARG A 149 8.30 22.21 -1.18
N LEU A 150 8.47 20.96 -0.79
CA LEU A 150 8.07 19.85 -1.64
C LEU A 150 6.65 19.38 -1.28
N PRO A 151 5.82 19.10 -2.30
CA PRO A 151 4.59 18.36 -2.09
C PRO A 151 4.94 17.04 -1.39
N LYS A 152 4.14 16.63 -0.42
CA LYS A 152 4.35 15.40 0.39
C LYS A 152 4.20 14.09 -0.40
N HIS A 153 4.68 14.06 -1.64
CA HIS A 153 4.49 12.93 -2.56
C HIS A 153 5.64 11.93 -2.45
N ILE A 154 5.45 10.86 -2.39
CA ILE A 154 5.49 9.41 -2.15
C ILE A 154 6.73 8.70 -2.58
N VAL A 155 7.43 9.12 -3.59
CA VAL A 155 8.74 8.60 -3.90
C VAL A 155 9.72 9.70 -3.55
N PRO A 156 10.48 9.56 -2.47
CA PRO A 156 11.42 10.59 -2.07
C PRO A 156 12.30 10.97 -3.26
N ALA A 157 12.39 12.26 -3.57
CA ALA A 157 13.21 12.84 -4.62
C ALA A 157 12.97 12.35 -6.08
N ALA A 158 12.16 11.36 -6.36
CA ALA A 158 11.96 10.84 -7.74
C ALA A 158 11.34 11.85 -8.72
N GLN A 159 10.72 12.89 -8.21
CA GLN A 159 10.16 14.00 -8.99
C GLN A 159 11.12 15.20 -9.13
N LEU A 160 12.27 15.15 -8.46
CA LEU A 160 13.26 16.21 -8.56
C LEU A 160 14.24 15.90 -9.68
N THR A 161 14.54 16.91 -10.50
CA THR A 161 15.63 16.84 -11.45
C THR A 161 16.98 16.94 -10.74
N ARG A 162 18.04 16.46 -11.36
CA ARG A 162 19.41 16.60 -10.84
C ARG A 162 19.75 18.07 -10.55
N GLN A 163 19.28 18.98 -11.40
CA GLN A 163 19.49 20.40 -11.21
C GLN A 163 18.79 20.92 -9.95
N CYS A 164 17.53 20.56 -9.73
CA CYS A 164 16.79 20.93 -8.51
C CYS A 164 17.50 20.43 -7.24
N ILE A 165 18.06 19.21 -7.27
CA ILE A 165 18.82 18.65 -6.15
C ILE A 165 20.13 19.44 -5.94
N ALA A 166 20.83 19.80 -7.00
CA ALA A 166 22.05 20.59 -6.92
C ALA A 166 21.79 21.98 -6.32
N ASP A 167 20.72 22.64 -6.74
CA ASP A 167 20.32 23.96 -6.22
C ASP A 167 19.92 23.87 -4.74
N LEU A 168 19.20 22.81 -4.36
CA LEU A 168 18.88 22.53 -2.98
C LEU A 168 20.15 22.31 -2.12
N PHE A 169 21.12 21.55 -2.61
CA PHE A 169 22.38 21.31 -1.89
C PHE A 169 23.22 22.59 -1.76
N ARG A 170 23.27 23.44 -2.80
CA ARG A 170 23.93 24.75 -2.70
C ARG A 170 23.28 25.59 -1.60
N GLN A 171 21.95 25.66 -1.59
CA GLN A 171 21.18 26.49 -0.68
C GLN A 171 21.23 25.99 0.77
N GLU A 172 20.98 24.69 1.00
CA GLU A 172 20.81 24.15 2.36
C GLU A 172 22.13 23.68 2.98
N LEU A 173 23.10 23.26 2.15
CA LEU A 173 24.38 22.74 2.66
C LEU A 173 25.53 23.73 2.50
N GLY A 174 25.33 24.86 1.79
CA GLY A 174 26.35 25.87 1.56
C GLY A 174 27.54 25.34 0.74
N VAL A 175 27.33 24.32 -0.12
CA VAL A 175 28.41 23.69 -0.88
C VAL A 175 28.55 24.29 -2.28
N ALA A 176 29.79 24.51 -2.72
CA ALA A 176 30.06 24.90 -4.08
C ALA A 176 29.92 23.69 -5.01
N ILE A 177 28.99 23.77 -5.97
CA ILE A 177 28.83 22.77 -7.03
C ILE A 177 29.06 23.49 -8.36
N ALA A 178 29.94 22.96 -9.20
CA ALA A 178 30.24 23.51 -10.50
C ALA A 178 28.99 23.66 -11.36
N GLY A 179 28.87 24.77 -12.10
CA GLY A 179 27.68 25.16 -12.82
C GLY A 179 26.75 26.04 -11.96
N GLY A 180 26.22 27.12 -12.56
CA GLY A 180 25.28 28.03 -11.90
C GLY A 180 23.87 27.45 -11.79
N PRO A 181 22.90 28.19 -11.22
CA PRO A 181 21.48 27.89 -11.36
C PRO A 181 21.12 27.71 -12.83
N ALA A 182 20.41 26.64 -13.16
CA ALA A 182 20.07 26.26 -14.54
C ALA A 182 21.27 25.90 -15.45
N ALA A 183 22.40 25.44 -14.86
CA ALA A 183 23.53 24.97 -15.66
C ALA A 183 23.17 23.79 -16.55
N ASP A 184 23.58 23.85 -17.81
CA ASP A 184 23.48 22.73 -18.75
C ASP A 184 24.91 22.36 -19.20
N PRO A 185 25.38 21.14 -19.00
CA PRO A 185 24.66 19.99 -18.40
C PRO A 185 24.50 20.11 -16.87
N ALA A 186 23.40 19.53 -16.35
CA ALA A 186 23.19 19.37 -14.90
C ALA A 186 24.35 18.57 -14.27
N PRO A 187 24.70 18.82 -12.98
CA PRO A 187 25.78 18.12 -12.30
C PRO A 187 25.62 16.61 -12.37
N GLU A 188 26.77 15.91 -12.47
CA GLU A 188 26.77 14.45 -12.50
C GLU A 188 26.19 13.87 -11.19
N PRO A 189 25.38 12.78 -11.26
CA PRO A 189 24.81 12.13 -10.08
C PRO A 189 25.86 11.76 -9.04
N GLN A 190 27.06 11.39 -9.50
CA GLN A 190 28.15 11.00 -8.62
C GLN A 190 28.63 12.17 -7.74
N THR A 191 28.71 13.39 -8.28
CA THR A 191 29.08 14.59 -7.53
C THR A 191 28.08 14.84 -6.39
N LEU A 192 26.77 14.78 -6.69
CA LEU A 192 25.72 15.00 -5.69
C LEU A 192 25.76 13.90 -4.60
N THR A 193 26.01 12.65 -5.02
CA THR A 193 26.11 11.53 -4.09
C THR A 193 27.33 11.66 -3.17
N LEU A 194 28.47 12.14 -3.66
CA LEU A 194 29.68 12.37 -2.84
C LEU A 194 29.43 13.46 -1.80
N ILE A 195 28.77 14.56 -2.14
CA ILE A 195 28.39 15.63 -1.19
C ILE A 195 27.53 15.06 -0.08
N ALA A 196 26.47 14.33 -0.42
CA ALA A 196 25.61 13.69 0.55
C ALA A 196 26.38 12.69 1.44
N ARG A 197 27.29 11.90 0.84
CA ARG A 197 28.13 10.94 1.56
C ARG A 197 29.00 11.62 2.62
N GLU A 198 29.64 12.72 2.30
CA GLU A 198 30.50 13.45 3.26
C GLU A 198 29.69 13.98 4.44
N ARG A 199 28.54 14.58 4.16
CA ARG A 199 27.64 15.10 5.19
C ARG A 199 27.09 13.98 6.07
N LEU A 200 26.58 12.91 5.50
CA LEU A 200 26.06 11.77 6.24
C LEU A 200 27.15 11.05 7.04
N ARG A 201 28.39 10.95 6.49
CA ARG A 201 29.51 10.36 7.23
C ARG A 201 29.78 11.11 8.54
N ALA A 202 29.84 12.44 8.50
CA ALA A 202 30.01 13.24 9.71
C ALA A 202 28.88 13.03 10.70
N ALA A 203 27.64 12.97 10.23
CA ALA A 203 26.47 12.73 11.05
C ALA A 203 26.47 11.32 11.69
N PHE A 204 26.84 10.27 10.95
CA PHE A 204 26.97 8.93 11.53
C PHE A 204 27.98 8.86 12.66
N LEU A 205 29.12 9.54 12.53
CA LEU A 205 30.19 9.53 13.53
C LEU A 205 29.83 10.36 14.78
N ALA A 206 28.97 11.35 14.65
CA ALA A 206 28.56 12.23 15.74
C ALA A 206 27.22 11.82 16.40
N ALA A 207 26.53 10.82 15.86
CA ALA A 207 25.21 10.44 16.34
C ALA A 207 25.27 9.69 17.68
N ASP A 208 24.39 10.08 18.60
CA ASP A 208 24.21 9.40 19.89
C ASP A 208 23.41 8.11 19.72
N MET A 209 22.43 8.10 18.83
CA MET A 209 21.51 6.99 18.60
C MET A 209 21.31 6.69 17.12
N GLY A 210 21.31 5.40 16.79
CA GLY A 210 20.85 4.88 15.51
C GLY A 210 19.42 4.36 15.62
N LEU A 211 18.58 4.76 14.68
CA LEU A 211 17.18 4.33 14.60
C LEU A 211 16.93 3.57 13.31
N THR A 212 16.58 2.29 13.42
CA THR A 212 16.34 1.44 12.24
C THR A 212 15.03 0.65 12.36
N GLY A 213 14.66 0.00 11.29
CA GLY A 213 13.71 -1.12 11.29
C GLY A 213 14.43 -2.41 10.98
N ALA A 214 13.68 -3.51 10.91
CA ALA A 214 14.15 -4.77 10.35
C ALA A 214 13.16 -5.29 9.30
N ASN A 215 13.68 -6.02 8.30
CA ASN A 215 12.85 -6.71 7.33
C ASN A 215 12.29 -8.00 7.91
N PHE A 216 13.10 -8.70 8.70
CA PHE A 216 12.75 -9.93 9.39
C PHE A 216 13.41 -10.02 10.76
N MET A 217 12.88 -10.87 11.63
CA MET A 217 13.45 -11.26 12.92
C MET A 217 13.43 -12.79 13.00
N VAL A 218 14.58 -13.42 13.22
CA VAL A 218 14.70 -14.89 13.31
C VAL A 218 14.46 -15.31 14.76
N ALA A 219 13.35 -16.01 15.00
CA ALA A 219 12.93 -16.34 16.37
C ALA A 219 13.95 -17.20 17.09
N GLU A 220 14.43 -18.28 16.46
CA GLU A 220 15.35 -19.24 17.09
C GLU A 220 16.68 -18.63 17.56
N SER A 221 17.12 -17.53 16.96
CA SER A 221 18.42 -16.91 17.27
C SER A 221 18.34 -15.48 17.82
N GLY A 222 17.17 -14.84 17.81
CA GLY A 222 17.04 -13.42 18.18
C GLY A 222 17.67 -12.46 17.16
N THR A 223 18.04 -12.92 15.98
CA THR A 223 18.73 -12.11 14.97
C THR A 223 17.77 -11.21 14.22
N LEU A 224 18.07 -9.92 14.17
CA LEU A 224 17.36 -8.93 13.37
C LEU A 224 18.02 -8.83 11.99
N VAL A 225 17.21 -8.82 10.94
CA VAL A 225 17.68 -8.87 9.55
C VAL A 225 17.27 -7.63 8.80
N MET A 226 18.25 -6.89 8.27
CA MET A 226 18.03 -5.72 7.43
C MET A 226 18.54 -5.98 6.02
N VAL A 227 17.68 -5.70 5.04
CA VAL A 227 17.98 -5.83 3.60
C VAL A 227 18.06 -4.43 3.00
N THR A 228 19.20 -4.07 2.43
CA THR A 228 19.43 -2.73 1.89
C THR A 228 20.40 -2.74 0.72
N ASN A 229 20.30 -1.75 -0.17
CA ASN A 229 21.21 -1.55 -1.29
C ASN A 229 22.21 -0.41 -1.04
N GLU A 230 21.93 0.51 -0.12
CA GLU A 230 22.67 1.76 0.02
C GLU A 230 23.70 1.76 1.15
N GLY A 231 23.63 0.84 2.07
CA GLY A 231 24.55 0.76 3.21
C GLY A 231 24.29 1.75 4.36
N ASN A 232 23.44 2.78 4.16
CA ASN A 232 23.07 3.76 5.19
C ASN A 232 22.43 3.10 6.42
N GLY A 233 21.52 2.14 6.22
CA GLY A 233 20.91 1.37 7.31
C GLY A 233 21.94 0.64 8.15
N ARG A 234 22.99 0.06 7.50
CA ARG A 234 24.10 -0.57 8.21
C ARG A 234 24.88 0.43 9.06
N MET A 235 25.14 1.64 8.53
CA MET A 235 25.83 2.68 9.28
C MET A 235 25.00 3.15 10.48
N CYS A 236 23.68 3.34 10.33
CA CYS A 236 22.78 3.62 11.44
C CYS A 236 22.84 2.54 12.55
N ALA A 237 22.96 1.27 12.14
CA ALA A 237 22.90 0.14 13.07
C ALA A 237 24.25 -0.18 13.75
N THR A 238 25.38 0.35 13.26
CA THR A 238 26.71 -0.08 13.72
C THR A 238 27.59 1.04 14.26
N VAL A 239 27.37 2.28 13.86
CA VAL A 239 28.24 3.41 14.27
C VAL A 239 27.81 4.05 15.58
N PRO A 240 26.54 4.42 15.78
CA PRO A 240 26.10 5.02 17.04
C PRO A 240 26.22 4.04 18.20
N PRO A 241 26.52 4.54 19.41
CA PRO A 241 26.67 3.70 20.60
C PRO A 241 25.35 3.08 21.08
N LEU A 242 24.22 3.72 20.82
CA LEU A 242 22.88 3.25 21.15
C LEU A 242 22.12 2.90 19.88
N GLN A 243 21.55 1.70 19.81
CA GLN A 243 20.74 1.25 18.68
C GLN A 243 19.31 0.96 19.12
N VAL A 244 18.34 1.58 18.47
CA VAL A 244 16.91 1.30 18.62
C VAL A 244 16.35 0.74 17.31
N VAL A 245 15.71 -0.44 17.38
CA VAL A 245 15.12 -1.11 16.22
C VAL A 245 13.61 -1.21 16.40
N LEU A 246 12.85 -0.60 15.48
CA LEU A 246 11.40 -0.60 15.50
C LEU A 246 10.86 -1.65 14.53
N VAL A 247 10.15 -2.65 15.05
CA VAL A 247 9.70 -3.76 14.22
C VAL A 247 8.25 -4.14 14.54
N PRO A 248 7.36 -4.25 13.54
CA PRO A 248 6.05 -4.84 13.76
C PRO A 248 6.18 -6.32 14.15
N ILE A 249 5.38 -6.78 15.11
CA ILE A 249 5.36 -8.17 15.59
C ILE A 249 5.26 -9.20 14.46
N THR A 250 4.64 -8.84 13.35
CA THR A 250 4.45 -9.72 12.18
C THR A 250 5.71 -9.94 11.33
N LYS A 251 6.85 -9.34 11.68
CA LYS A 251 8.12 -9.50 10.93
C LYS A 251 8.95 -10.70 11.40
N VAL A 252 8.50 -11.43 12.39
CA VAL A 252 9.18 -12.64 12.85
C VAL A 252 9.10 -13.75 11.78
N VAL A 253 10.14 -14.55 11.72
CA VAL A 253 10.25 -15.83 10.99
C VAL A 253 10.76 -16.88 11.96
N PRO A 254 10.36 -18.15 11.81
CA PRO A 254 10.71 -19.18 12.79
C PRO A 254 12.21 -19.39 12.92
N ASP A 255 12.87 -19.58 11.79
CA ASP A 255 14.23 -20.12 11.67
C ASP A 255 14.98 -19.56 10.45
N TRP A 256 16.24 -19.94 10.31
CA TRP A 256 17.09 -19.54 9.19
C TRP A 256 16.66 -20.12 7.84
N ALA A 257 16.03 -21.29 7.83
CA ALA A 257 15.52 -21.91 6.59
C ALA A 257 14.36 -21.09 6.01
N GLY A 258 13.42 -20.69 6.86
CA GLY A 258 12.32 -19.78 6.49
C GLY A 258 12.83 -18.42 6.03
N LEU A 259 13.85 -17.88 6.74
CA LEU A 259 14.48 -16.63 6.33
C LEU A 259 15.10 -16.74 4.93
N ALA A 260 15.82 -17.83 4.62
CA ALA A 260 16.47 -18.02 3.32
C ALA A 260 15.47 -17.97 2.16
N VAL A 261 14.29 -18.59 2.32
CA VAL A 261 13.20 -18.52 1.33
C VAL A 261 12.74 -17.07 1.12
N LEU A 262 12.52 -16.32 2.20
CA LEU A 262 12.03 -14.95 2.11
C LEU A 262 13.09 -13.98 1.58
N LEU A 263 14.38 -14.19 1.88
CA LEU A 263 15.49 -13.41 1.32
C LEU A 263 15.69 -13.68 -0.18
N ASP A 264 15.39 -14.90 -0.66
CA ASP A 264 15.41 -15.20 -2.08
C ASP A 264 14.26 -14.52 -2.84
N LEU A 265 13.08 -14.38 -2.21
CA LEU A 265 11.90 -13.73 -2.79
C LEU A 265 12.00 -12.20 -2.80
N LEU A 266 12.43 -11.58 -1.69
CA LEU A 266 12.30 -10.15 -1.46
C LEU A 266 13.01 -9.28 -2.50
N PRO A 267 14.32 -9.39 -2.79
CA PRO A 267 15.00 -8.52 -3.73
C PRO A 267 14.55 -8.75 -5.19
N ARG A 268 14.15 -9.98 -5.55
CA ARG A 268 13.67 -10.30 -6.90
C ARG A 268 12.42 -9.49 -7.26
N VAL A 269 11.53 -9.29 -6.31
CA VAL A 269 10.27 -8.58 -6.57
C VAL A 269 10.31 -7.10 -6.20
N ALA A 270 11.13 -6.70 -5.23
CA ALA A 270 11.25 -5.32 -4.80
C ALA A 270 12.00 -4.46 -5.83
N THR A 271 13.15 -4.93 -6.27
CA THR A 271 14.08 -4.16 -7.11
C THR A 271 14.49 -4.86 -8.41
N GLY A 272 14.05 -6.10 -8.64
CA GLY A 272 14.47 -6.90 -9.79
C GLY A 272 15.93 -7.35 -9.70
N GLN A 273 16.41 -7.64 -8.50
CA GLN A 273 17.77 -8.13 -8.26
C GLN A 273 17.75 -9.60 -7.87
N LYS A 274 18.75 -10.38 -8.29
CA LYS A 274 18.93 -11.77 -7.83
C LYS A 274 19.25 -11.81 -6.34
N MET A 275 20.05 -10.86 -5.87
CA MET A 275 20.43 -10.62 -4.48
C MET A 275 20.45 -9.12 -4.22
N THR A 276 20.22 -8.71 -2.98
CA THR A 276 20.46 -7.35 -2.51
C THR A 276 21.96 -7.07 -2.37
N SER A 277 22.36 -5.81 -2.36
CA SER A 277 23.76 -5.43 -2.14
C SER A 277 24.24 -5.81 -0.74
N TYR A 278 23.39 -5.64 0.26
CA TYR A 278 23.72 -5.95 1.66
C TYR A 278 22.55 -6.65 2.35
N VAL A 279 22.88 -7.72 3.09
CA VAL A 279 22.04 -8.29 4.14
C VAL A 279 22.81 -8.16 5.43
N GLN A 280 22.26 -7.40 6.37
CA GLN A 280 22.88 -7.23 7.69
C GLN A 280 22.12 -8.08 8.71
N PHE A 281 22.88 -8.84 9.46
CA PHE A 281 22.42 -9.60 10.62
C PHE A 281 22.90 -8.90 11.88
N MET A 282 21.97 -8.52 12.75
CA MET A 282 22.23 -7.88 14.03
C MET A 282 21.83 -8.85 15.14
N HIS A 283 22.82 -9.30 15.91
CA HIS A 283 22.66 -10.29 16.97
C HIS A 283 23.22 -9.76 18.28
N GLY A 284 22.46 -8.93 18.97
CA GLY A 284 22.85 -8.32 20.24
C GLY A 284 23.78 -7.10 20.10
N PRO A 285 24.09 -6.44 21.22
CA PRO A 285 25.10 -5.39 21.30
C PRO A 285 26.51 -5.97 21.23
N ARG A 286 27.53 -5.11 21.11
CA ARG A 286 28.92 -5.56 21.11
C ARG A 286 29.29 -6.19 22.47
N ALA A 287 30.01 -7.31 22.44
CA ALA A 287 30.41 -8.04 23.66
C ALA A 287 31.56 -7.37 24.40
N ASN A 288 32.45 -6.64 23.71
CA ASN A 288 33.66 -6.05 24.27
C ASN A 288 33.73 -4.55 24.04
N THR A 289 34.41 -3.82 24.90
CA THR A 289 34.63 -2.37 24.78
C THR A 289 35.34 -1.97 23.50
N ASP A 290 36.23 -2.82 22.98
CA ASP A 290 37.02 -2.58 21.76
C ASP A 290 36.37 -3.09 20.49
N GLY A 291 35.16 -3.69 20.60
CA GLY A 291 34.38 -4.21 19.46
C GLY A 291 33.68 -3.13 18.65
N TYR A 292 33.34 -3.48 17.40
CA TYR A 292 32.47 -2.66 16.57
C TYR A 292 30.99 -2.95 16.86
N GLY A 293 30.13 -1.95 16.66
CA GLY A 293 28.69 -2.06 16.88
C GLY A 293 28.20 -1.26 18.09
N PRO A 294 26.89 -1.22 18.33
CA PRO A 294 26.30 -0.47 19.42
C PRO A 294 26.68 -1.08 20.77
N ARG A 295 26.76 -0.25 21.80
CA ARG A 295 26.95 -0.68 23.20
C ARG A 295 25.67 -1.28 23.76
N GLU A 296 24.54 -0.73 23.34
CA GLU A 296 23.20 -1.16 23.75
C GLU A 296 22.30 -1.31 22.54
N LEU A 297 21.49 -2.37 22.57
CA LEU A 297 20.50 -2.67 21.55
C LEU A 297 19.11 -2.77 22.18
N HIS A 298 18.19 -1.93 21.74
CA HIS A 298 16.80 -1.95 22.14
C HIS A 298 15.93 -2.33 20.94
N VAL A 299 15.05 -3.32 21.13
CA VAL A 299 14.11 -3.80 20.11
C VAL A 299 12.70 -3.49 20.56
N VAL A 300 12.01 -2.61 19.86
CA VAL A 300 10.63 -2.24 20.15
C VAL A 300 9.71 -3.04 19.22
N LEU A 301 9.02 -4.03 19.77
CA LEU A 301 8.04 -4.88 19.10
C LEU A 301 6.68 -4.18 19.13
N ILE A 302 6.14 -3.87 17.95
CA ILE A 302 4.94 -3.04 17.82
C ILE A 302 3.77 -3.86 17.28
N ASP A 303 2.69 -3.93 18.04
CA ASP A 303 1.43 -4.52 17.58
C ASP A 303 0.66 -3.55 16.67
N ASN A 304 0.32 -2.41 17.17
CA ASN A 304 -0.47 -1.37 16.50
C ASN A 304 -1.70 -1.93 15.77
N GLY A 305 -2.45 -2.81 16.45
CA GLY A 305 -3.69 -3.42 16.00
C GLY A 305 -3.54 -4.66 15.11
N ARG A 306 -2.33 -5.18 14.91
CA ARG A 306 -2.08 -6.36 14.06
C ARG A 306 -2.59 -7.65 14.70
N SER A 307 -2.47 -7.79 16.00
CA SER A 307 -2.98 -8.97 16.74
C SER A 307 -4.48 -9.17 16.54
N LYS A 308 -5.26 -8.09 16.45
CA LYS A 308 -6.70 -8.15 16.18
C LYS A 308 -7.04 -8.82 14.83
N LEU A 309 -6.12 -8.76 13.87
CA LEU A 309 -6.32 -9.33 12.54
C LEU A 309 -6.03 -10.84 12.49
N LEU A 310 -5.40 -11.39 13.52
CA LEU A 310 -5.07 -12.82 13.57
C LEU A 310 -6.31 -13.70 13.73
N GLY A 311 -7.39 -13.19 14.34
CA GLY A 311 -8.65 -13.88 14.50
C GLY A 311 -9.46 -14.05 13.19
N ASP A 312 -9.21 -13.22 12.19
CA ASP A 312 -9.89 -13.24 10.88
C ASP A 312 -8.96 -13.83 9.81
N GLU A 313 -9.47 -14.78 9.03
CA GLU A 313 -8.68 -15.41 7.95
C GLU A 313 -8.17 -14.39 6.93
N MET A 314 -9.01 -13.45 6.50
CA MET A 314 -8.61 -12.40 5.54
C MET A 314 -7.59 -11.45 6.17
N GLY A 315 -7.70 -11.19 7.47
CA GLY A 315 -6.72 -10.45 8.25
C GLY A 315 -5.36 -11.14 8.27
N ARG A 316 -5.30 -12.43 8.64
CA ARG A 316 -4.05 -13.23 8.63
C ARG A 316 -3.41 -13.24 7.25
N ARG A 317 -4.19 -13.46 6.17
CA ARG A 317 -3.69 -13.46 4.79
C ARG A 317 -3.11 -12.09 4.40
N THR A 318 -3.69 -10.98 4.90
CA THR A 318 -3.13 -9.63 4.72
C THR A 318 -1.79 -9.47 5.44
N LEU A 319 -1.66 -9.99 6.68
CA LEU A 319 -0.45 -9.91 7.49
C LEU A 319 0.71 -10.77 6.95
N CYS A 320 0.48 -11.69 6.02
CA CYS A 320 1.55 -12.40 5.31
C CYS A 320 2.52 -11.46 4.57
N CYS A 321 2.11 -10.22 4.28
CA CYS A 321 2.86 -9.25 3.50
C CYS A 321 4.27 -9.01 4.04
N ILE A 322 5.30 -9.20 3.20
CA ILE A 322 6.71 -8.95 3.51
C ILE A 322 7.18 -7.52 3.19
N ARG A 323 6.28 -6.64 2.77
CA ARG A 323 6.55 -5.22 2.45
C ARG A 323 7.54 -4.99 1.31
N CYS A 324 7.46 -5.78 0.25
CA CYS A 324 8.33 -5.69 -0.93
C CYS A 324 7.87 -4.65 -1.97
N GLU A 325 6.70 -4.03 -1.80
CA GLU A 325 6.13 -3.01 -2.69
C GLU A 325 5.84 -3.46 -4.15
N ALA A 326 6.04 -4.74 -4.50
CA ALA A 326 5.82 -5.24 -5.86
C ALA A 326 4.38 -4.97 -6.37
N CYS A 327 3.38 -5.06 -5.49
CA CYS A 327 1.99 -4.77 -5.81
C CYS A 327 1.75 -3.30 -6.22
N LEU A 328 2.54 -2.35 -5.70
CA LEU A 328 2.47 -0.94 -6.07
C LEU A 328 2.90 -0.73 -7.52
N HIS A 329 4.01 -1.36 -7.91
CA HIS A 329 4.61 -1.20 -9.24
C HIS A 329 3.69 -1.65 -10.38
N VAL A 330 2.77 -2.59 -10.13
CA VAL A 330 1.85 -3.11 -11.16
C VAL A 330 0.44 -2.51 -11.07
N CYS A 331 0.17 -1.69 -10.05
CA CYS A 331 -1.16 -1.18 -9.80
C CYS A 331 -1.49 0.03 -10.70
N PRO A 332 -2.50 -0.07 -11.60
CA PRO A 332 -2.87 1.05 -12.46
C PRO A 332 -3.39 2.26 -11.67
N VAL A 333 -4.04 2.03 -10.53
CA VAL A 333 -4.50 3.12 -9.66
C VAL A 333 -3.31 3.84 -9.04
N TYR A 334 -2.42 3.10 -8.35
CA TYR A 334 -1.23 3.69 -7.74
C TYR A 334 -0.36 4.46 -8.76
N ASN A 335 -0.17 3.89 -9.95
CA ASN A 335 0.61 4.50 -11.02
C ASN A 335 -0.02 5.77 -11.61
N THR A 336 -1.29 6.03 -11.29
CA THR A 336 -2.01 7.23 -11.74
C THR A 336 -2.09 8.29 -10.67
N VAL A 337 -2.41 7.90 -9.41
CA VAL A 337 -2.70 8.86 -8.35
C VAL A 337 -1.60 8.97 -7.29
N GLY A 338 -0.57 8.12 -7.37
CA GLY A 338 0.50 8.09 -6.39
C GLY A 338 0.03 7.56 -5.03
N GLY A 339 0.91 7.51 -4.02
CA GLY A 339 0.60 6.96 -2.72
C GLY A 339 0.03 7.98 -1.74
N ASP A 340 0.32 9.31 -1.89
CA ASP A 340 -0.19 10.35 -1.00
C ASP A 340 -1.73 10.38 -0.99
N SER A 341 -2.34 10.04 -2.13
CA SER A 341 -3.78 9.90 -2.27
C SER A 341 -4.39 8.88 -1.30
N TYR A 342 -3.61 7.88 -0.85
CA TYR A 342 -4.06 6.88 0.12
C TYR A 342 -4.15 7.41 1.56
N GLY A 343 -3.58 8.58 1.86
CA GLY A 343 -3.66 9.23 3.16
C GLY A 343 -3.06 8.45 4.33
N TRP A 344 -2.26 7.42 4.05
CA TRP A 344 -1.58 6.59 5.04
C TRP A 344 -0.21 6.14 4.52
N VAL A 345 0.66 5.73 5.44
CA VAL A 345 2.05 5.37 5.11
C VAL A 345 2.19 4.20 4.15
N GLN A 346 1.23 3.28 4.14
CA GLN A 346 1.22 2.15 3.21
C GLN A 346 0.25 2.43 2.06
N PRO A 347 0.73 2.81 0.88
CA PRO A 347 -0.14 3.08 -0.27
C PRO A 347 -0.39 1.85 -1.13
N GLY A 348 -1.11 2.04 -2.21
CA GLY A 348 -1.36 1.01 -3.23
C GLY A 348 -2.22 -0.14 -2.73
N PRO A 349 -2.15 -1.32 -3.39
CA PRO A 349 -2.99 -2.46 -3.05
C PRO A 349 -2.84 -2.94 -1.61
N ILE A 350 -1.61 -2.95 -1.07
CA ILE A 350 -1.41 -3.36 0.33
C ILE A 350 -2.01 -2.35 1.31
N GLY A 351 -1.89 -1.05 1.03
CA GLY A 351 -2.54 -0.01 1.83
C GLY A 351 -4.05 -0.08 1.77
N ALA A 352 -4.60 -0.35 0.57
CA ALA A 352 -6.04 -0.47 0.37
C ALA A 352 -6.69 -1.63 1.15
N ILE A 353 -5.93 -2.67 1.49
CA ILE A 353 -6.44 -3.77 2.33
C ILE A 353 -6.01 -3.66 3.79
N LEU A 354 -4.82 -3.16 4.10
CA LEU A 354 -4.31 -3.11 5.47
C LEU A 354 -4.85 -1.92 6.27
N ALA A 355 -4.89 -0.71 5.68
CA ALA A 355 -5.33 0.48 6.39
C ALA A 355 -6.76 0.35 6.95
N PRO A 356 -7.77 -0.15 6.19
CA PRO A 356 -9.11 -0.35 6.73
C PRO A 356 -9.16 -1.33 7.90
N GLN A 357 -8.24 -2.31 7.93
CA GLN A 357 -8.19 -3.32 8.98
C GLN A 357 -7.47 -2.83 10.23
N VAL A 358 -6.45 -1.98 10.09
CA VAL A 358 -5.66 -1.45 11.22
C VAL A 358 -6.28 -0.15 11.78
N LEU A 359 -6.68 0.78 10.90
CA LEU A 359 -7.24 2.07 11.30
C LEU A 359 -8.75 2.03 11.56
N GLY A 360 -9.42 1.00 11.04
CA GLY A 360 -10.88 0.87 11.06
C GLY A 360 -11.54 1.39 9.79
N LEU A 361 -12.74 0.84 9.51
CA LEU A 361 -13.54 1.23 8.34
C LEU A 361 -14.11 2.64 8.46
N ASN A 362 -14.29 3.18 9.66
CA ASN A 362 -14.70 4.56 9.89
C ASN A 362 -13.69 5.58 9.32
N VAL A 363 -12.40 5.25 9.35
CA VAL A 363 -11.30 6.10 8.85
C VAL A 363 -10.98 5.80 7.38
N ALA A 364 -10.92 4.53 6.99
CA ALA A 364 -10.34 4.11 5.73
C ALA A 364 -11.34 3.41 4.78
N HIS A 365 -12.65 3.65 4.92
CA HIS A 365 -13.70 3.01 4.11
C HIS A 365 -13.58 3.26 2.59
N ALA A 366 -12.95 4.35 2.18
CA ALA A 366 -12.75 4.67 0.77
C ALA A 366 -11.67 3.81 0.11
N LEU A 367 -10.67 3.34 0.86
CA LEU A 367 -9.50 2.66 0.31
C LEU A 367 -9.79 1.31 -0.35
N PRO A 368 -10.70 0.43 0.13
CA PRO A 368 -11.07 -0.78 -0.58
C PRO A 368 -11.61 -0.54 -2.00
N PHE A 369 -12.13 0.66 -2.27
CA PHE A 369 -12.61 1.07 -3.59
C PHE A 369 -11.52 1.68 -4.48
N ALA A 370 -10.34 1.98 -3.94
CA ALA A 370 -9.16 2.45 -4.68
C ALA A 370 -8.50 1.31 -5.48
N SER A 371 -9.30 0.49 -6.16
CA SER A 371 -8.83 -0.67 -6.93
C SER A 371 -9.78 -0.98 -8.09
N THR A 372 -9.19 -1.33 -9.24
CA THR A 372 -9.91 -1.83 -10.42
C THR A 372 -10.23 -3.32 -10.35
N LEU A 373 -9.77 -4.03 -9.32
CA LEU A 373 -9.88 -5.49 -9.16
C LEU A 373 -9.26 -6.29 -10.35
N CYS A 374 -8.28 -5.73 -11.06
CA CYS A 374 -7.66 -6.39 -12.22
C CYS A 374 -6.82 -7.62 -11.89
N GLY A 375 -6.49 -7.87 -10.62
CA GLY A 375 -5.72 -9.04 -10.17
C GLY A 375 -4.20 -8.94 -10.28
N ALA A 376 -3.63 -7.95 -10.96
CA ALA A 376 -2.19 -7.82 -11.16
C ALA A 376 -1.37 -7.84 -9.85
N CYS A 377 -1.92 -7.33 -8.75
CA CYS A 377 -1.28 -7.39 -7.44
C CYS A 377 -1.25 -8.81 -6.84
N ASN A 378 -2.25 -9.66 -7.13
CA ASN A 378 -2.24 -11.08 -6.73
C ASN A 378 -1.12 -11.81 -7.48
N ASP A 379 -1.00 -11.57 -8.79
CA ASP A 379 -0.05 -12.29 -9.65
C ASP A 379 1.40 -11.99 -9.27
N VAL A 380 1.68 -10.74 -8.91
CA VAL A 380 3.06 -10.31 -8.60
C VAL A 380 3.48 -10.63 -7.17
N CYS A 381 2.55 -10.92 -6.25
CA CYS A 381 2.86 -11.05 -4.83
C CYS A 381 3.73 -12.29 -4.54
N PRO A 382 4.93 -12.14 -3.94
CA PRO A 382 5.83 -13.25 -3.68
C PRO A 382 5.33 -14.20 -2.58
N VAL A 383 4.42 -13.74 -1.74
CA VAL A 383 3.79 -14.52 -0.66
C VAL A 383 2.29 -14.69 -0.88
N MET A 384 1.84 -14.51 -2.11
CA MET A 384 0.49 -14.83 -2.59
C MET A 384 -0.65 -14.24 -1.73
N VAL A 385 -0.52 -12.96 -1.31
CA VAL A 385 -1.62 -12.24 -0.65
C VAL A 385 -2.80 -12.11 -1.62
N PRO A 386 -4.02 -12.54 -1.24
CA PRO A 386 -5.17 -12.53 -2.13
C PRO A 386 -5.88 -11.16 -2.11
N PHE A 387 -5.24 -10.14 -2.66
CA PHE A 387 -5.72 -8.74 -2.60
C PHE A 387 -7.17 -8.58 -3.04
N THR A 388 -7.54 -9.21 -4.16
CA THR A 388 -8.90 -9.06 -4.73
C THR A 388 -9.97 -9.66 -3.83
N GLU A 389 -9.70 -10.80 -3.18
CA GLU A 389 -10.61 -11.42 -2.23
C GLU A 389 -10.77 -10.55 -0.98
N VAL A 390 -9.65 -10.07 -0.42
CA VAL A 390 -9.67 -9.18 0.75
C VAL A 390 -10.39 -7.86 0.43
N LEU A 391 -10.15 -7.27 -0.74
CA LEU A 391 -10.85 -6.06 -1.17
C LEU A 391 -12.36 -6.26 -1.26
N LEU A 392 -12.81 -7.38 -1.84
CA LEU A 392 -14.24 -7.70 -1.93
C LEU A 392 -14.87 -7.90 -0.54
N ASN A 393 -14.16 -8.60 0.36
CA ASN A 393 -14.60 -8.76 1.74
C ASN A 393 -14.74 -7.40 2.45
N LEU A 394 -13.72 -6.53 2.34
CA LEU A 394 -13.76 -5.20 2.94
C LEU A 394 -14.86 -4.32 2.33
N ARG A 395 -15.07 -4.36 1.00
CA ARG A 395 -16.18 -3.66 0.35
C ARG A 395 -17.54 -4.13 0.87
N SER A 396 -17.71 -5.44 1.09
CA SER A 396 -18.91 -6.00 1.69
C SER A 396 -19.13 -5.46 3.11
N LYS A 397 -18.07 -5.44 3.94
CA LYS A 397 -18.12 -4.87 5.30
C LYS A 397 -18.48 -3.37 5.30
N VAL A 398 -17.94 -2.59 4.34
CA VAL A 398 -18.29 -1.16 4.19
C VAL A 398 -19.77 -0.99 3.84
N VAL A 399 -20.32 -1.83 2.98
CA VAL A 399 -21.72 -1.74 2.52
C VAL A 399 -22.70 -2.22 3.59
N ALA A 400 -22.42 -3.35 4.22
CA ALA A 400 -23.29 -4.01 5.19
C ALA A 400 -23.12 -3.50 6.63
N GLY A 401 -21.98 -2.89 6.94
CA GLY A 401 -21.50 -2.70 8.31
C GLY A 401 -20.77 -3.96 8.82
N ASP A 402 -20.05 -3.83 9.93
CA ASP A 402 -19.23 -4.92 10.51
C ASP A 402 -19.38 -5.05 12.04
N GLY A 403 -20.55 -4.81 12.58
CA GLY A 403 -20.82 -4.92 14.01
C GLY A 403 -20.24 -3.82 14.90
N GLY A 404 -19.16 -3.16 14.47
CA GLY A 404 -18.55 -1.99 15.15
C GLY A 404 -18.71 -0.69 14.35
N ASN A 405 -18.96 -0.80 13.05
CA ASN A 405 -19.14 0.35 12.17
C ASN A 405 -20.49 0.27 11.45
N PRO A 406 -21.29 1.35 11.45
CA PRO A 406 -22.52 1.39 10.68
C PRO A 406 -22.22 1.33 9.18
N PRO A 407 -23.18 0.91 8.34
CA PRO A 407 -23.02 0.94 6.89
C PRO A 407 -22.61 2.34 6.42
N ALA A 408 -21.50 2.44 5.69
CA ALA A 408 -21.05 3.73 5.12
C ALA A 408 -21.80 4.12 3.84
N VAL A 409 -22.72 3.26 3.38
CA VAL A 409 -23.49 3.42 2.14
C VAL A 409 -24.94 3.68 2.46
N SER A 410 -25.54 4.70 1.81
CA SER A 410 -26.94 5.04 2.08
C SER A 410 -27.89 3.88 1.70
N PRO A 411 -29.00 3.69 2.44
CA PRO A 411 -29.98 2.63 2.16
C PRO A 411 -30.50 2.66 0.71
N VAL A 412 -30.60 3.84 0.10
CA VAL A 412 -31.03 4.02 -1.30
C VAL A 412 -30.05 3.37 -2.27
N VAL A 413 -28.73 3.51 -2.03
CA VAL A 413 -27.71 2.88 -2.87
C VAL A 413 -27.73 1.37 -2.69
N VAL A 414 -27.92 0.87 -1.47
CA VAL A 414 -28.06 -0.56 -1.18
C VAL A 414 -29.27 -1.14 -1.91
N ALA A 415 -30.43 -0.50 -1.79
CA ALA A 415 -31.65 -0.93 -2.49
C ALA A 415 -31.47 -0.92 -4.02
N GLY A 416 -30.82 0.10 -4.58
CA GLY A 416 -30.49 0.17 -6.00
C GLY A 416 -29.56 -0.94 -6.45
N ALA A 417 -28.53 -1.27 -5.66
CA ALA A 417 -27.61 -2.37 -5.95
C ALA A 417 -28.32 -3.73 -5.87
N THR A 418 -29.19 -3.94 -4.88
CA THR A 418 -29.99 -5.17 -4.73
C THR A 418 -30.93 -5.36 -5.93
N MET A 419 -31.58 -4.29 -6.36
CA MET A 419 -32.43 -4.31 -7.56
C MET A 419 -31.61 -4.64 -8.83
N ALA A 420 -30.46 -4.01 -8.99
CA ALA A 420 -29.55 -4.30 -10.09
C ALA A 420 -29.09 -5.76 -10.09
N ALA A 421 -28.72 -6.31 -8.92
CA ALA A 421 -28.35 -7.70 -8.76
C ALA A 421 -29.50 -8.65 -9.16
N ALA A 422 -30.73 -8.38 -8.73
CA ALA A 422 -31.91 -9.15 -9.10
C ALA A 422 -32.17 -9.12 -10.64
N VAL A 423 -32.01 -7.96 -11.26
CA VAL A 423 -32.13 -7.82 -12.72
C VAL A 423 -31.03 -8.61 -13.44
N LEU A 424 -29.79 -8.50 -12.98
CA LEU A 424 -28.63 -9.16 -13.61
C LEU A 424 -28.66 -10.68 -13.44
N SER A 425 -29.21 -11.19 -12.32
CA SER A 425 -29.31 -12.63 -12.04
C SER A 425 -30.44 -13.35 -12.78
N SER A 426 -31.41 -12.60 -13.30
CA SER A 426 -32.56 -13.17 -14.04
C SER A 426 -32.46 -12.89 -15.55
N PRO A 427 -32.36 -13.94 -16.41
CA PRO A 427 -32.32 -13.75 -17.87
C PRO A 427 -33.54 -13.02 -18.44
N VAL A 428 -34.70 -13.13 -17.78
CA VAL A 428 -35.93 -12.48 -18.22
C VAL A 428 -35.90 -11.00 -17.86
N LEU A 429 -35.60 -10.68 -16.59
CA LEU A 429 -35.47 -9.30 -16.12
C LEU A 429 -34.37 -8.54 -16.85
N TYR A 430 -33.23 -9.18 -17.06
CA TYR A 430 -32.11 -8.59 -17.82
C TYR A 430 -32.50 -8.23 -19.26
N ARG A 431 -33.26 -9.12 -19.98
CA ARG A 431 -33.73 -8.81 -21.33
C ARG A 431 -34.69 -7.66 -21.34
N GLY A 432 -35.64 -7.64 -20.41
CA GLY A 432 -36.61 -6.54 -20.31
C GLY A 432 -35.90 -5.20 -20.00
N ALA A 433 -34.98 -5.21 -19.03
CA ALA A 433 -34.19 -4.03 -18.68
C ALA A 433 -33.31 -3.54 -19.85
N ALA A 434 -32.66 -4.45 -20.58
CA ALA A 434 -31.84 -4.11 -21.74
C ALA A 434 -32.69 -3.50 -22.89
N GLN A 435 -33.89 -4.01 -23.11
CA GLN A 435 -34.82 -3.46 -24.12
C GLN A 435 -35.32 -2.06 -23.69
N ALA A 436 -35.70 -1.92 -22.43
CA ALA A 436 -36.11 -0.63 -21.89
C ALA A 436 -34.96 0.40 -21.96
N ALA A 437 -33.75 0.02 -21.55
CA ALA A 437 -32.58 0.87 -21.64
C ALA A 437 -32.25 1.28 -23.09
N ALA A 438 -32.40 0.37 -24.08
CA ALA A 438 -32.17 0.67 -25.48
C ALA A 438 -33.14 1.73 -26.04
N VAL A 439 -34.36 1.78 -25.52
CA VAL A 439 -35.37 2.81 -25.91
C VAL A 439 -35.13 4.09 -25.10
N LEU A 440 -35.00 4.00 -23.76
CA LEU A 440 -34.91 5.15 -22.88
C LEU A 440 -33.63 5.97 -23.07
N GLN A 441 -32.58 5.39 -23.59
CA GLN A 441 -31.30 6.10 -23.83
C GLN A 441 -31.34 7.08 -25.00
N THR A 442 -32.36 6.99 -25.86
CA THR A 442 -32.47 7.75 -27.13
C THR A 442 -32.22 9.26 -26.96
N PRO A 443 -32.76 9.95 -25.95
CA PRO A 443 -32.54 11.39 -25.78
C PRO A 443 -31.09 11.79 -25.48
N TRP A 444 -30.28 10.89 -24.92
CA TRP A 444 -28.87 11.14 -24.53
C TRP A 444 -27.87 10.52 -25.51
N ARG A 445 -28.35 9.90 -26.56
CA ARG A 445 -27.51 9.22 -27.55
C ARG A 445 -26.87 10.22 -28.53
N LYS A 446 -25.54 10.12 -28.70
CA LYS A 446 -24.75 10.80 -29.73
C LYS A 446 -23.96 9.74 -30.51
N GLY A 447 -24.48 9.35 -31.69
CA GLY A 447 -23.92 8.22 -32.42
C GLY A 447 -24.03 6.91 -31.63
N ASP A 448 -22.89 6.25 -31.39
CA ASP A 448 -22.79 5.00 -30.62
C ASP A 448 -22.49 5.22 -29.15
N TRP A 449 -22.57 6.46 -28.68
CA TRP A 449 -22.19 6.84 -27.32
C TRP A 449 -23.29 7.59 -26.57
N LEU A 450 -23.31 7.43 -25.26
CA LEU A 450 -24.08 8.24 -24.31
C LEU A 450 -23.12 9.28 -23.72
N ALA A 451 -23.18 10.51 -24.19
CA ALA A 451 -22.23 11.55 -23.81
C ALA A 451 -22.50 12.15 -22.43
N ALA A 452 -23.78 12.24 -22.04
CA ALA A 452 -24.21 12.75 -20.75
C ALA A 452 -25.48 12.03 -20.31
N LEU A 453 -25.51 11.55 -19.07
CA LEU A 453 -26.69 10.96 -18.45
C LEU A 453 -27.26 11.91 -17.39
N PRO A 454 -28.58 11.88 -17.13
CA PRO A 454 -29.14 12.70 -16.05
C PRO A 454 -28.78 12.14 -14.67
N PRO A 455 -28.84 12.98 -13.60
CA PRO A 455 -28.72 12.49 -12.24
C PRO A 455 -29.75 11.37 -11.94
N PRO A 456 -29.37 10.35 -11.17
CA PRO A 456 -28.10 10.15 -10.46
C PRO A 456 -26.97 9.55 -11.29
N MET A 457 -27.22 9.16 -12.55
CA MET A 457 -26.27 8.47 -13.42
C MET A 457 -25.25 9.40 -14.11
N ALA A 458 -25.39 10.71 -13.96
CA ALA A 458 -24.48 11.71 -14.53
C ALA A 458 -23.00 11.47 -14.18
N ARG A 459 -22.72 10.92 -12.99
CA ARG A 459 -21.35 10.60 -12.53
C ARG A 459 -20.65 9.56 -13.41
N TRP A 460 -21.40 8.67 -14.08
CA TRP A 460 -20.81 7.65 -14.97
C TRP A 460 -20.29 8.25 -16.27
N THR A 461 -20.94 9.29 -16.76
CA THR A 461 -20.54 9.98 -17.98
C THR A 461 -19.70 11.23 -17.74
N ALA A 462 -19.42 11.59 -16.47
CA ALA A 462 -18.62 12.78 -16.13
C ALA A 462 -17.16 12.70 -16.62
N VAL A 463 -16.62 11.48 -16.76
CA VAL A 463 -15.21 11.25 -17.12
C VAL A 463 -15.08 10.74 -18.54
N ARG A 464 -16.03 9.92 -19.00
CA ARG A 464 -16.03 9.32 -20.35
C ARG A 464 -17.45 8.99 -20.79
N PRO A 465 -17.75 9.06 -22.10
CA PRO A 465 -19.02 8.58 -22.61
C PRO A 465 -19.15 7.07 -22.43
N LEU A 466 -20.37 6.59 -22.26
CA LEU A 466 -20.69 5.17 -22.21
C LEU A 466 -21.16 4.67 -23.58
N PRO A 467 -20.86 3.43 -23.96
CA PRO A 467 -21.44 2.86 -25.18
C PRO A 467 -22.95 2.71 -25.04
N VAL A 468 -23.66 2.89 -26.14
CA VAL A 468 -25.12 2.68 -26.19
C VAL A 468 -25.45 1.23 -25.87
N VAL A 469 -26.52 1.00 -25.12
CA VAL A 469 -27.05 -0.34 -24.91
C VAL A 469 -27.62 -0.88 -26.22
N SER A 470 -27.00 -1.94 -26.73
CA SER A 470 -27.41 -2.58 -27.96
C SER A 470 -27.91 -4.01 -27.70
N THR A 471 -29.02 -4.35 -28.32
CA THR A 471 -29.53 -5.73 -28.36
C THR A 471 -29.01 -6.52 -29.59
N ALA A 472 -28.18 -5.88 -30.41
CA ALA A 472 -27.71 -6.45 -31.70
C ALA A 472 -26.88 -7.73 -31.49
N PHE A 473 -25.96 -7.77 -30.49
CA PHE A 473 -25.15 -8.94 -30.19
C PHE A 473 -26.02 -10.19 -29.93
N ARG A 474 -27.04 -10.08 -29.10
CA ARG A 474 -27.92 -11.21 -28.79
C ARG A 474 -28.75 -11.65 -29.99
N ARG A 475 -29.19 -10.71 -30.81
CA ARG A 475 -29.89 -11.05 -32.06
C ARG A 475 -28.96 -11.78 -33.04
N ALA A 476 -27.74 -11.30 -33.21
CA ALA A 476 -26.73 -11.95 -34.04
C ALA A 476 -26.34 -13.34 -33.49
N TRP A 477 -26.19 -13.47 -32.16
CA TRP A 477 -25.92 -14.74 -31.49
C TRP A 477 -27.06 -15.74 -31.69
N HIS A 478 -28.32 -15.32 -31.51
CA HIS A 478 -29.47 -16.19 -31.71
C HIS A 478 -29.72 -16.51 -33.19
N ALA A 479 -29.34 -15.65 -34.12
CA ALA A 479 -29.35 -15.95 -35.54
C ALA A 479 -28.33 -17.05 -35.90
N ARG A 480 -27.10 -16.92 -35.40
CA ARG A 480 -26.05 -17.96 -35.53
C ARG A 480 -26.43 -19.29 -34.85
N ALA A 481 -27.07 -19.23 -33.66
CA ALA A 481 -27.52 -20.45 -32.99
C ALA A 481 -28.68 -21.16 -33.68
N LYS A 482 -29.41 -20.50 -34.58
CA LYS A 482 -30.43 -21.12 -35.45
C LYS A 482 -29.82 -21.85 -36.63
N ASP A 483 -28.67 -21.37 -37.12
CA ASP A 483 -27.92 -22.02 -38.21
C ASP A 483 -27.08 -23.22 -37.70
N SER A 484 -26.75 -23.27 -36.40
CA SER A 484 -26.13 -24.44 -35.76
C SER A 484 -27.24 -25.26 -35.08
N SER A 485 -27.37 -26.54 -35.40
CA SER A 485 -28.39 -27.49 -34.94
C SER A 485 -28.40 -27.78 -33.43
N LEU A 486 -28.10 -26.83 -32.61
CA LEU A 486 -28.06 -26.91 -31.16
C LEU A 486 -29.06 -25.94 -30.50
N GLY A 487 -30.26 -26.46 -30.16
CA GLY A 487 -31.15 -25.90 -29.15
C GLY A 487 -32.45 -25.22 -29.65
N ALA A 488 -33.59 -25.80 -29.28
CA ALA A 488 -34.95 -25.34 -29.55
C ALA A 488 -35.33 -24.04 -28.81
N PRO A 489 -36.23 -23.20 -29.40
CA PRO A 489 -36.60 -21.90 -28.81
C PRO A 489 -37.66 -22.03 -27.72
N LEU A 490 -37.47 -21.26 -26.62
CA LEU A 490 -38.44 -21.10 -25.54
C LEU A 490 -39.72 -20.37 -25.98
N SER A 491 -40.87 -20.92 -25.54
CA SER A 491 -42.24 -20.60 -26.00
C SER A 491 -42.73 -19.16 -25.73
N ARG A 492 -43.72 -18.72 -26.50
CA ARG A 492 -44.35 -17.38 -26.53
C ARG A 492 -44.97 -16.91 -25.18
N ALA A 493 -45.29 -17.81 -24.24
CA ALA A 493 -45.96 -17.47 -22.98
C ALA A 493 -45.13 -16.56 -22.02
N ARG A 494 -43.80 -16.45 -22.24
CA ARG A 494 -42.93 -15.63 -21.38
C ARG A 494 -42.79 -14.15 -21.82
N ARG A 495 -43.38 -13.74 -22.97
CA ARG A 495 -43.27 -12.34 -23.45
C ARG A 495 -44.17 -11.36 -22.67
N GLY A 496 -45.33 -11.79 -22.14
CA GLY A 496 -46.25 -10.96 -21.36
C GLY A 496 -45.70 -10.57 -19.98
N LEU A 497 -44.97 -11.46 -19.34
CA LEU A 497 -44.34 -11.20 -18.05
C LEU A 497 -43.18 -10.18 -18.12
N ALA A 498 -42.48 -10.13 -19.25
CA ALA A 498 -41.38 -9.18 -19.46
C ALA A 498 -41.88 -7.71 -19.54
N TRP A 499 -43.07 -7.50 -20.13
CA TRP A 499 -43.70 -6.17 -20.20
C TRP A 499 -44.24 -5.70 -18.86
N ALA A 500 -44.77 -6.59 -18.02
CA ALA A 500 -45.24 -6.27 -16.69
C ALA A 500 -44.06 -5.87 -15.76
N ALA A 501 -42.93 -6.58 -15.86
CA ALA A 501 -41.70 -6.25 -15.11
C ALA A 501 -41.09 -4.89 -15.54
N ALA A 502 -41.11 -4.60 -16.87
CA ALA A 502 -40.63 -3.30 -17.37
C ALA A 502 -41.48 -2.12 -16.91
N LEU A 503 -42.80 -2.30 -16.79
CA LEU A 503 -43.72 -1.30 -16.25
C LEU A 503 -43.55 -1.08 -14.75
N LEU A 504 -43.24 -2.12 -13.99
CA LEU A 504 -42.95 -2.01 -12.55
C LEU A 504 -41.63 -1.25 -12.28
N VAL A 505 -40.61 -1.47 -13.10
CA VAL A 505 -39.34 -0.73 -13.01
C VAL A 505 -39.54 0.76 -13.39
N ALA A 506 -40.34 1.03 -14.43
CA ALA A 506 -40.66 2.39 -14.85
C ALA A 506 -41.56 3.10 -13.81
N GLY A 507 -42.54 2.41 -13.21
CA GLY A 507 -43.40 2.91 -12.16
C GLY A 507 -42.66 3.22 -10.87
N GLY A 508 -41.70 2.36 -10.48
CA GLY A 508 -40.82 2.59 -9.32
C GLY A 508 -39.92 3.82 -9.48
N LEU A 509 -39.41 4.04 -10.71
CA LEU A 509 -38.63 5.25 -11.01
C LEU A 509 -39.49 6.53 -10.99
N ALA A 510 -40.73 6.47 -11.50
CA ALA A 510 -41.65 7.60 -11.50
C ALA A 510 -42.12 7.95 -10.08
N ALA A 511 -42.41 6.96 -9.23
CA ALA A 511 -42.76 7.18 -7.83
C ALA A 511 -41.60 7.79 -7.03
N TRP A 512 -40.35 7.37 -7.30
CA TRP A 512 -39.17 7.93 -6.67
C TRP A 512 -38.91 9.39 -7.08
N LEU A 513 -39.12 9.72 -8.36
CA LEU A 513 -39.01 11.10 -8.86
C LEU A 513 -40.15 12.00 -8.32
N GLY A 514 -41.34 11.46 -8.10
CA GLY A 514 -42.50 12.16 -7.53
C GLY A 514 -42.33 12.51 -6.04
N HIS A 515 -41.65 11.64 -5.29
CA HIS A 515 -41.44 11.85 -3.84
C HIS A 515 -40.42 12.97 -3.55
N ARG A 516 -39.47 13.21 -4.46
CA ARG A 516 -38.47 14.30 -4.35
C ARG A 516 -39.05 15.70 -4.61
N ARG A 517 -40.17 15.81 -5.33
CA ARG A 517 -40.83 17.11 -5.58
C ARG A 517 -41.68 17.61 -4.42
N ARG A 518 -41.99 16.77 -3.43
CA ARG A 518 -42.84 17.14 -2.27
C ARG A 518 -42.06 17.40 -0.97
N GLY A 519 -40.71 17.33 -1.00
CA GLY A 519 -39.85 17.54 0.17
C GLY A 519 -39.02 18.83 0.15
N VAL A 520 -39.38 19.80 -0.69
CA VAL A 520 -38.81 21.16 -0.66
C VAL A 520 -40.00 22.12 -0.69
N GLY A 521 -40.47 22.42 0.48
CA GLY A 521 -41.48 23.42 0.84
C GLY A 521 -41.31 23.74 2.30
#